data_59a06772cdfa12e98ff79116127f859e
#
_entry.id   59a06772cdfa12e98ff79116127f859e
#
_cell.length_a   1.000
_cell.length_b   1.000
_cell.length_c   1.000
_cell.angle_alpha   90.00
_cell.angle_beta   90.00
_cell.angle_gamma   90.00
#
_symmetry.space_group_name_H-M   'P 1'
#
loop_
_entity.id
_entity.type
_entity.pdbx_description
1 polymer ?
#
loop_
_entity_poly.entity_id
_entity_poly.type
_entity_poly.pdbx_seq_one_letter_code
_entity_poly.pdbx_strand_id
1 'polypeptide(L)'
;MFYNTLIKIYSKSDPNSYIKSIYADVQPYLKSIMFEDGFEINITRRVFCDIENSISIHSYMEIENEKYKVMDIKKWDSYMEVYLYKLKRQV
;
A
#
# COMPACT_ATOMS: atom_id res chain seq x y z
N MET A 1 -15.86 6.00 5.83
CA MET A 1 -14.42 6.12 5.58
C MET A 1 -14.08 7.57 5.25
N PHE A 2 -13.01 8.08 5.82
CA PHE A 2 -12.60 9.46 5.61
C PHE A 2 -11.36 9.47 4.71
N TYR A 3 -11.49 9.88 3.46
CA TYR A 3 -10.38 9.94 2.51
C TYR A 3 -9.63 11.26 2.70
N ASN A 4 -8.87 11.35 3.77
CA ASN A 4 -8.20 12.60 4.17
C ASN A 4 -6.67 12.53 4.16
N THR A 5 -6.08 11.42 3.81
CA THR A 5 -4.62 11.27 3.75
C THR A 5 -4.18 11.19 2.30
N LEU A 6 -3.22 12.03 1.92
CA LEU A 6 -2.66 12.02 0.57
C LEU A 6 -1.66 10.88 0.45
N ILE A 7 -1.84 10.05 -0.56
CA ILE A 7 -0.96 8.94 -0.88
C ILE A 7 -0.38 9.15 -2.26
N LYS A 8 0.94 8.97 -2.41
CA LYS A 8 1.59 8.96 -3.70
C LYS A 8 1.76 7.51 -4.16
N ILE A 9 1.40 7.23 -5.40
CA ILE A 9 1.48 5.91 -6.00
C ILE A 9 2.66 5.86 -6.97
N TYR A 10 3.47 4.82 -6.85
CA TYR A 10 4.65 4.60 -7.68
C TYR A 10 4.55 3.25 -8.40
N SER A 11 5.30 3.11 -9.48
CA SER A 11 5.30 1.90 -10.30
C SER A 11 5.77 0.68 -9.51
N LYS A 12 5.18 -0.48 -9.79
CA LYS A 12 5.64 -1.75 -9.23
C LYS A 12 7.04 -2.15 -9.70
N SER A 13 7.50 -1.58 -10.81
CA SER A 13 8.82 -1.89 -11.36
C SER A 13 9.90 -0.91 -10.88
N ASP A 14 9.52 0.23 -10.31
CA ASP A 14 10.46 1.26 -9.89
C ASP A 14 9.84 2.10 -8.75
N PRO A 15 10.40 2.02 -7.52
CA PRO A 15 9.85 2.77 -6.38
C PRO A 15 10.03 4.28 -6.51
N ASN A 16 10.77 4.77 -7.50
CA ASN A 16 10.94 6.18 -7.76
C ASN A 16 10.15 6.70 -8.97
N SER A 17 9.42 5.82 -9.66
CA SER A 17 8.62 6.20 -10.82
C SER A 17 7.20 6.57 -10.38
N TYR A 18 7.00 7.86 -10.14
CA TYR A 18 5.73 8.41 -9.68
C TYR A 18 4.64 8.27 -10.76
N ILE A 19 3.46 7.81 -10.34
CA ILE A 19 2.29 7.67 -11.22
C ILE A 19 1.28 8.77 -10.94
N LYS A 20 0.73 8.83 -9.73
CA LYS A 20 -0.28 9.81 -9.33
C LYS A 20 -0.44 9.84 -7.82
N SER A 21 -1.19 10.84 -7.34
CA SER A 21 -1.58 10.93 -5.94
C SER A 21 -3.09 10.78 -5.81
N ILE A 22 -3.51 10.17 -4.71
CA ILE A 22 -4.94 10.03 -4.36
C ILE A 22 -5.11 10.35 -2.87
N TYR A 23 -6.35 10.65 -2.50
CA TYR A 23 -6.72 10.72 -1.08
C TYR A 23 -7.32 9.40 -0.65
N ALA A 24 -6.99 8.97 0.55
CA ALA A 24 -7.42 7.68 1.08
C ALA A 24 -7.57 7.72 2.60
N ASP A 25 -8.22 6.70 3.15
CA ASP A 25 -8.29 6.46 4.58
C ASP A 25 -7.20 5.45 4.95
N VAL A 26 -6.20 5.91 5.69
CA VAL A 26 -5.06 5.08 6.09
C VAL A 26 -5.23 4.71 7.56
N GLN A 27 -5.17 3.42 7.85
CA GLN A 27 -5.36 2.90 9.19
C GLN A 27 -4.17 2.06 9.64
N PRO A 28 -3.80 2.12 10.93
CA PRO A 28 -2.86 1.16 11.48
C PRO A 28 -3.42 -0.25 11.35
N TYR A 29 -2.55 -1.20 11.09
CA TYR A 29 -2.94 -2.59 10.94
C TYR A 29 -1.73 -3.47 11.24
N LEU A 30 -1.97 -4.61 11.89
CA LEU A 30 -0.87 -5.51 12.18
C LEU A 30 -1.26 -6.93 11.80
N LYS A 31 -0.54 -7.48 10.84
CA LYS A 31 -0.70 -8.86 10.42
C LYS A 31 0.64 -9.38 9.94
N SER A 32 1.04 -10.53 10.45
CA SER A 32 2.23 -11.24 9.98
C SER A 32 1.85 -12.22 8.88
N ILE A 33 2.65 -12.25 7.81
CA ILE A 33 2.55 -13.25 6.76
C ILE A 33 3.82 -14.08 6.81
N MET A 34 3.67 -15.39 7.05
CA MET A 34 4.77 -16.34 7.09
C MET A 34 4.85 -17.09 5.78
N PHE A 35 6.00 -17.11 5.14
CA PHE A 35 6.26 -17.88 3.93
C PHE A 35 6.84 -19.24 4.27
N GLU A 36 6.74 -20.18 3.32
CA GLU A 36 7.20 -21.57 3.52
C GLU A 36 8.67 -21.69 3.89
N ASP A 37 9.49 -20.75 3.43
CA ASP A 37 10.93 -20.73 3.72
C ASP A 37 11.25 -20.12 5.09
N GLY A 38 10.23 -19.80 5.89
CA GLY A 38 10.42 -19.19 7.20
C GLY A 38 10.55 -17.66 7.15
N PHE A 39 10.42 -17.06 5.99
CA PHE A 39 10.48 -15.60 5.84
C PHE A 39 9.17 -14.98 6.33
N GLU A 40 9.27 -13.90 7.10
CA GLU A 40 8.10 -13.22 7.67
C GLU A 40 8.04 -11.76 7.22
N ILE A 41 6.85 -11.32 6.82
CA ILE A 41 6.56 -9.93 6.48
C ILE A 41 5.45 -9.43 7.39
N ASN A 42 5.65 -8.23 7.97
CA ASN A 42 4.64 -7.57 8.80
C ASN A 42 3.90 -6.51 8.00
N ILE A 43 2.61 -6.71 7.81
CA ILE A 43 1.73 -5.69 7.26
C ILE A 43 1.45 -4.67 8.35
N THR A 44 1.74 -3.41 8.10
CA THR A 44 1.65 -2.37 9.12
C THR A 44 0.59 -1.32 8.84
N ARG A 45 0.05 -1.25 7.62
CA ARG A 45 -0.99 -0.29 7.25
C ARG A 45 -2.03 -0.95 6.38
N ARG A 46 -3.25 -0.51 6.53
CA ARG A 46 -4.39 -0.85 5.68
C ARG A 46 -4.95 0.44 5.11
N VAL A 47 -5.16 0.48 3.80
CA VAL A 47 -5.63 1.67 3.10
C VAL A 47 -6.97 1.38 2.46
N PHE A 48 -7.95 2.25 2.68
CA PHE A 48 -9.23 2.23 1.98
C PHE A 48 -9.26 3.40 1.00
N CYS A 49 -9.57 3.13 -0.24
CA CYS A 49 -9.66 4.16 -1.27
C CYS A 49 -10.67 3.77 -2.34
N ASP A 50 -11.02 4.72 -3.20
CA ASP A 50 -11.81 4.42 -4.39
C ASP A 50 -11.04 3.47 -5.31
N ILE A 51 -11.77 2.75 -6.15
CA ILE A 51 -11.13 1.82 -7.09
C ILE A 51 -10.11 2.59 -7.93
N GLU A 52 -8.87 2.14 -7.89
CA GLU A 52 -7.75 2.77 -8.57
C GLU A 52 -6.92 1.70 -9.27
N ASN A 53 -7.01 1.67 -10.61
CA ASN A 53 -6.38 0.62 -11.41
C ASN A 53 -4.85 0.74 -11.48
N SER A 54 -4.28 1.89 -11.13
CA SER A 54 -2.83 2.06 -11.08
C SER A 54 -2.19 1.39 -9.86
N ILE A 55 -3.00 0.97 -8.86
CA ILE A 55 -2.52 0.22 -7.72
C ILE A 55 -2.60 -1.27 -8.05
N SER A 56 -1.47 -1.95 -7.97
CA SER A 56 -1.41 -3.40 -8.17
C SER A 56 -0.52 -4.03 -7.10
N ILE A 57 -0.55 -5.36 -7.02
CA ILE A 57 0.36 -6.10 -6.14
C ILE A 57 1.79 -5.69 -6.49
N HIS A 58 2.59 -5.42 -5.47
CA HIS A 58 3.97 -4.94 -5.55
C HIS A 58 4.13 -3.48 -6.01
N SER A 59 3.06 -2.72 -6.20
CA SER A 59 3.17 -1.27 -6.35
C SER A 59 3.80 -0.66 -5.10
N TYR A 60 4.45 0.49 -5.27
CA TYR A 60 4.99 1.24 -4.13
C TYR A 60 4.08 2.41 -3.82
N MET A 61 4.00 2.77 -2.55
CA MET A 61 3.23 3.93 -2.08
C MET A 61 4.06 4.75 -1.10
N GLU A 62 3.84 6.06 -1.12
CA GLU A 62 4.43 6.94 -0.12
C GLU A 62 3.32 7.57 0.71
N ILE A 63 3.41 7.43 2.03
CA ILE A 63 2.47 7.99 2.99
C ILE A 63 3.30 8.72 4.05
N GLU A 64 3.05 10.01 4.22
CA GLU A 64 3.74 10.83 5.23
C GLU A 64 5.27 10.69 5.14
N ASN A 65 5.80 10.75 3.91
CA ASN A 65 7.24 10.67 3.60
C ASN A 65 7.87 9.29 3.87
N GLU A 66 7.07 8.25 4.04
CA GLU A 66 7.57 6.90 4.20
C GLU A 66 7.10 6.01 3.07
N LYS A 67 7.99 5.16 2.56
CA LYS A 67 7.69 4.25 1.46
C LYS A 67 7.17 2.91 1.96
N TYR A 68 6.16 2.42 1.27
CA TYR A 68 5.51 1.14 1.54
C TYR A 68 5.41 0.35 0.25
N LYS A 69 5.24 -0.95 0.37
CA LYS A 69 4.97 -1.83 -0.76
C LYS A 69 3.64 -2.53 -0.58
N VAL A 70 2.87 -2.60 -1.67
CA VAL A 70 1.56 -3.27 -1.67
C VAL A 70 1.76 -4.77 -1.66
N MET A 71 1.22 -5.44 -0.64
CA MET A 71 1.33 -6.90 -0.48
C MET A 71 0.04 -7.63 -0.80
N ASP A 72 -1.10 -6.99 -0.63
CA ASP A 72 -2.39 -7.61 -0.92
C ASP A 72 -3.42 -6.53 -1.25
N ILE A 73 -4.40 -6.89 -2.05
CA ILE A 73 -5.49 -6.00 -2.46
C ILE A 73 -6.80 -6.77 -2.41
N LYS A 74 -7.83 -6.16 -1.81
CA LYS A 74 -9.20 -6.66 -1.86
C LYS A 74 -10.05 -5.60 -2.54
N LYS A 75 -10.71 -5.97 -3.64
CA LYS A 75 -11.60 -5.06 -4.36
C LYS A 75 -13.05 -5.39 -4.07
N TRP A 76 -13.82 -4.35 -3.76
CA TRP A 76 -15.25 -4.40 -3.56
C TRP A 76 -15.93 -3.64 -4.71
N ASP A 77 -17.25 -3.50 -4.66
CA ASP A 77 -17.98 -2.87 -5.78
C ASP A 77 -17.59 -1.40 -5.98
N SER A 78 -17.39 -0.63 -4.91
CA SER A 78 -17.17 0.81 -5.00
C SER A 78 -15.87 1.29 -4.35
N TYR A 79 -15.11 0.41 -3.72
CA TYR A 79 -13.85 0.77 -3.06
C TYR A 79 -12.91 -0.41 -3.04
N MET A 80 -11.67 -0.17 -2.60
CA MET A 80 -10.69 -1.23 -2.43
C MET A 80 -9.95 -1.06 -1.13
N GLU A 81 -9.47 -2.19 -0.60
CA GLU A 81 -8.57 -2.24 0.55
C GLU A 81 -7.20 -2.67 0.09
N VAL A 82 -6.18 -1.96 0.54
CA VAL A 82 -4.79 -2.22 0.16
C VAL A 82 -4.00 -2.46 1.44
N TYR A 83 -3.24 -3.54 1.46
CA TYR A 83 -2.44 -3.92 2.62
C TYR A 83 -0.98 -3.67 2.33
N LEU A 84 -0.31 -2.93 3.21
CA LEU A 84 1.02 -2.40 2.96
C LEU A 84 2.01 -2.87 4.02
N TYR A 85 3.26 -3.10 3.60
CA TYR A 85 4.34 -3.20 4.55
C TYR A 85 5.34 -2.06 4.30
N LYS A 86 5.93 -1.57 5.39
CA LYS A 86 6.90 -0.49 5.34
C LYS A 86 8.24 -1.01 4.87
N LEU A 87 8.85 -0.35 3.90
CA LEU A 87 10.18 -0.71 3.45
C LEU A 87 11.20 -0.40 4.54
N LYS A 88 12.08 -1.35 4.85
CA LYS A 88 13.17 -1.13 5.81
C LYS A 88 14.16 -0.10 5.29
N ARG A 89 14.46 -0.17 4.00
CA ARG A 89 15.29 0.83 3.32
C ARG A 89 14.36 1.77 2.54
N GLN A 90 14.38 3.03 2.91
CA GLN A 90 13.61 4.05 2.20
C GLN A 90 14.39 4.51 0.96
N VAL A 91 13.71 4.53 -0.18
CA VAL A 91 14.34 4.87 -1.46
C VAL A 91 13.78 6.15 -2.05
#